data_62befe18ff6a2d5bfb5839ccff5127cf
#
_entry.id   62befe18ff6a2d5bfb5839ccff5127cf
#
_cell.length_a   1.000
_cell.length_b   1.000
_cell.length_c   1.000
_cell.angle_alpha   90.00
_cell.angle_beta   90.00
_cell.angle_gamma   90.00
#
_symmetry.space_group_name_H-M   'P 1'
#
loop_
_entity.id
_entity.type
_entity.pdbx_description
1 polymer ?
#
loop_
_entity_poly.entity_id
_entity_poly.type
_entity_poly.pdbx_seq_one_letter_code
_entity_poly.pdbx_strand_id
1 'polypeptide(L)'
;PDERATHRNGYRERLLTTQVGDLTLAIPKLRQGSFFPNWLEPRRRVDKALYAVVMEAYTGGISTRKVDALVEALGGASGISKSEVSRICQGLDEQVKAFLGRPLDHARFPYVYLDATYLHGRLGRNMQVCSRAVVVAIGINALGYREVLGIAVGDSEAEGFWRQFLGSLKERGLTGTRLVISDAHLGLTAAIKRMFQGCSWQRCRVHFLRNLLSHVPKAGQDMVAAAMKAVFVIQ
;
A
#
# COMPACT_ATOMS: atom_id res chain seq x y z
N PRO A 1 -27.66 -38.54 17.63
CA PRO A 1 -27.21 -37.76 18.78
C PRO A 1 -25.91 -38.30 19.41
N ASP A 2 -25.30 -39.40 18.88
CA ASP A 2 -24.35 -40.21 19.63
C ASP A 2 -22.88 -40.10 19.15
N GLU A 3 -22.52 -39.09 18.39
CA GLU A 3 -21.13 -38.86 17.97
C GLU A 3 -20.43 -37.73 18.74
N ARG A 4 -20.59 -37.72 20.06
CA ARG A 4 -19.79 -36.82 20.88
C ARG A 4 -18.36 -37.34 21.02
N ALA A 5 -17.42 -36.79 20.27
CA ALA A 5 -16.02 -37.20 20.32
C ALA A 5 -15.33 -36.91 21.69
N THR A 6 -15.85 -35.95 22.49
CA THR A 6 -15.27 -35.59 23.80
C THR A 6 -16.24 -34.80 24.68
N HIS A 7 -15.93 -34.68 25.98
CA HIS A 7 -16.69 -33.92 26.97
C HIS A 7 -15.99 -32.64 27.38
N ARG A 8 -16.78 -31.63 27.77
CA ARG A 8 -16.28 -30.38 28.32
C ARG A 8 -15.61 -30.59 29.67
N ASN A 9 -14.47 -29.94 29.93
CA ASN A 9 -13.75 -29.92 31.19
C ASN A 9 -13.54 -28.47 31.64
N GLY A 10 -14.65 -27.79 32.03
CA GLY A 10 -14.62 -26.40 32.46
C GLY A 10 -14.47 -25.39 31.31
N TYR A 11 -14.06 -24.18 31.68
CA TYR A 11 -13.84 -23.05 30.76
C TYR A 11 -12.47 -22.41 31.01
N ARG A 12 -11.97 -21.73 30.01
CA ARG A 12 -10.89 -20.76 30.14
C ARG A 12 -11.43 -19.38 29.83
N GLU A 13 -11.11 -18.43 30.66
CA GLU A 13 -11.44 -17.04 30.44
C GLU A 13 -10.50 -16.43 29.40
N ARG A 14 -11.05 -15.59 28.55
CA ARG A 14 -10.30 -14.79 27.59
C ARG A 14 -10.94 -13.41 27.47
N LEU A 15 -10.16 -12.37 27.72
CA LEU A 15 -10.58 -11.00 27.48
C LEU A 15 -10.57 -10.72 25.97
N LEU A 16 -11.64 -10.11 25.48
CA LEU A 16 -11.78 -9.58 24.11
C LEU A 16 -12.19 -8.11 24.20
N THR A 17 -11.32 -7.23 23.77
CA THR A 17 -11.59 -5.79 23.68
C THR A 17 -12.35 -5.49 22.39
N THR A 18 -13.53 -4.90 22.51
CA THR A 18 -14.44 -4.56 21.41
C THR A 18 -14.76 -3.07 21.42
N GLN A 19 -15.46 -2.59 20.40
CA GLN A 19 -15.93 -1.19 20.31
C GLN A 19 -16.90 -0.81 21.43
N VAL A 20 -17.56 -1.80 22.05
CA VAL A 20 -18.52 -1.60 23.15
C VAL A 20 -17.92 -1.90 24.53
N GLY A 21 -16.62 -2.10 24.62
CA GLY A 21 -15.87 -2.39 25.83
C GLY A 21 -15.28 -3.79 25.88
N ASP A 22 -14.74 -4.15 27.03
CA ASP A 22 -14.08 -5.43 27.29
C ASP A 22 -15.10 -6.52 27.63
N LEU A 23 -15.03 -7.63 26.90
CA LEU A 23 -15.86 -8.82 27.11
C LEU A 23 -15.01 -9.96 27.63
N THR A 24 -15.41 -10.59 28.73
CA THR A 24 -14.78 -11.82 29.21
C THR A 24 -15.48 -13.02 28.60
N LEU A 25 -14.79 -13.71 27.69
CA LEU A 25 -15.29 -14.89 26.99
C LEU A 25 -14.94 -16.16 27.77
N ALA A 26 -15.94 -17.01 28.04
CA ALA A 26 -15.76 -18.31 28.63
C ALA A 26 -15.61 -19.38 27.53
N ILE A 27 -14.38 -19.68 27.12
CA ILE A 27 -14.08 -20.66 26.06
C ILE A 27 -14.06 -22.07 26.67
N PRO A 28 -14.87 -23.03 26.17
CA PRO A 28 -14.88 -24.40 26.68
C PRO A 28 -13.51 -25.09 26.57
N LYS A 29 -13.10 -25.77 27.63
CA LYS A 29 -12.00 -26.71 27.61
C LYS A 29 -12.54 -28.11 27.32
N LEU A 30 -11.83 -28.88 26.50
CA LEU A 30 -12.15 -30.27 26.25
C LEU A 30 -11.28 -31.19 27.11
N ARG A 31 -11.80 -32.37 27.49
CA ARG A 31 -10.99 -33.40 28.18
C ARG A 31 -9.91 -33.99 27.29
N GLN A 32 -10.24 -34.14 26.00
CA GLN A 32 -9.30 -34.58 24.97
C GLN A 32 -9.38 -33.60 23.80
N GLY A 33 -8.22 -33.20 23.26
CA GLY A 33 -8.12 -32.24 22.19
C GLY A 33 -8.21 -30.77 22.64
N SER A 34 -8.34 -29.86 21.68
CA SER A 34 -8.43 -28.42 21.89
C SER A 34 -9.61 -27.86 21.11
N PHE A 35 -10.37 -26.98 21.74
CA PHE A 35 -11.41 -26.19 21.11
C PHE A 35 -11.04 -24.72 21.07
N PHE A 36 -11.17 -24.13 19.89
CA PHE A 36 -11.04 -22.69 19.69
C PHE A 36 -12.15 -22.24 18.74
N PRO A 37 -12.95 -21.21 19.13
CA PRO A 37 -14.00 -20.69 18.25
C PRO A 37 -13.42 -20.17 16.94
N ASN A 38 -13.97 -20.56 15.81
CA ASN A 38 -13.49 -20.18 14.46
C ASN A 38 -13.69 -18.69 14.13
N TRP A 39 -14.57 -17.98 14.85
CA TRP A 39 -14.80 -16.55 14.73
C TRP A 39 -13.80 -15.71 15.53
N LEU A 40 -13.05 -16.33 16.48
CA LEU A 40 -11.97 -15.70 17.21
C LEU A 40 -10.64 -15.93 16.50
N GLU A 41 -9.80 -14.92 16.47
CA GLU A 41 -8.43 -15.08 15.99
C GLU A 41 -7.49 -15.56 17.11
N PRO A 42 -6.67 -16.59 16.86
CA PRO A 42 -5.66 -17.03 17.80
C PRO A 42 -4.72 -15.87 18.16
N ARG A 43 -4.42 -15.71 19.46
CA ARG A 43 -3.47 -14.72 19.99
C ARG A 43 -3.89 -13.24 19.86
N ARG A 44 -5.07 -12.90 19.31
CA ARG A 44 -5.58 -11.53 19.28
C ARG A 44 -6.59 -11.31 20.39
N ARG A 45 -6.43 -10.21 21.15
CA ARG A 45 -7.39 -9.77 22.19
C ARG A 45 -8.34 -8.69 21.69
N VAL A 46 -8.10 -8.18 20.51
CA VAL A 46 -8.84 -7.09 19.87
C VAL A 46 -9.75 -7.67 18.81
N ASP A 47 -10.96 -7.18 18.76
CA ASP A 47 -11.94 -7.58 17.76
C ASP A 47 -11.52 -7.09 16.35
N LYS A 48 -12.08 -7.70 15.31
CA LYS A 48 -11.76 -7.36 13.91
C LYS A 48 -12.14 -5.93 13.54
N ALA A 49 -13.26 -5.42 14.09
CA ALA A 49 -13.73 -4.08 13.80
C ALA A 49 -12.80 -3.03 14.42
N LEU A 50 -12.39 -3.24 15.66
CA LEU A 50 -11.45 -2.35 16.33
C LEU A 50 -10.05 -2.41 15.68
N TYR A 51 -9.60 -3.60 15.26
CA TYR A 51 -8.39 -3.75 14.47
C TYR A 51 -8.45 -2.94 13.16
N ALA A 52 -9.58 -2.99 12.43
CA ALA A 52 -9.77 -2.23 11.20
C ALA A 52 -9.73 -0.71 11.45
N VAL A 53 -10.32 -0.23 12.55
CA VAL A 53 -10.26 1.19 12.94
C VAL A 53 -8.83 1.64 13.23
N VAL A 54 -8.05 0.85 13.97
CA VAL A 54 -6.62 1.15 14.24
C VAL A 54 -5.82 1.21 12.93
N MET A 55 -6.05 0.25 12.04
CA MET A 55 -5.37 0.19 10.74
C MET A 55 -5.72 1.39 9.86
N GLU A 56 -7.01 1.75 9.78
CA GLU A 56 -7.49 2.90 9.02
C GLU A 56 -6.90 4.21 9.57
N ALA A 57 -6.92 4.37 10.89
CA ALA A 57 -6.33 5.53 11.55
C ALA A 57 -4.82 5.64 11.28
N TYR A 58 -4.09 4.53 11.36
CA TYR A 58 -2.65 4.50 11.11
C TYR A 58 -2.32 4.82 9.64
N THR A 59 -3.03 4.21 8.69
CA THR A 59 -2.86 4.49 7.25
C THR A 59 -3.28 5.91 6.90
N GLY A 60 -4.26 6.49 7.60
CA GLY A 60 -4.66 7.89 7.51
C GLY A 60 -3.65 8.87 8.15
N GLY A 61 -2.52 8.39 8.67
CA GLY A 61 -1.45 9.21 9.24
C GLY A 61 -1.68 9.65 10.69
N ILE A 62 -2.62 9.03 11.41
CA ILE A 62 -2.81 9.24 12.85
C ILE A 62 -1.69 8.55 13.61
N SER A 63 -0.98 9.29 14.46
CA SER A 63 0.09 8.70 15.27
C SER A 63 -0.46 7.64 16.24
N THR A 64 0.34 6.63 16.55
CA THR A 64 -0.03 5.55 17.50
C THR A 64 -0.51 6.08 18.85
N ARG A 65 0.00 7.23 19.32
CA ARG A 65 -0.46 7.88 20.56
C ARG A 65 -1.88 8.44 20.46
N LYS A 66 -2.26 8.94 19.29
CA LYS A 66 -3.61 9.47 19.06
C LYS A 66 -4.62 8.35 18.77
N VAL A 67 -4.14 7.19 18.30
CA VAL A 67 -4.97 6.00 18.14
C VAL A 67 -5.47 5.50 19.51
N ASP A 68 -4.61 5.53 20.56
CA ASP A 68 -5.04 5.18 21.91
C ASP A 68 -6.22 6.05 22.35
N ALA A 69 -6.13 7.38 22.19
CA ALA A 69 -7.21 8.31 22.54
C ALA A 69 -8.48 8.08 21.68
N LEU A 70 -8.33 7.69 20.42
CA LEU A 70 -9.46 7.35 19.56
C LEU A 70 -10.19 6.08 20.07
N VAL A 71 -9.45 5.07 20.47
CA VAL A 71 -10.00 3.81 21.01
C VAL A 71 -10.70 4.05 22.35
N GLU A 72 -10.12 4.86 23.23
CA GLU A 72 -10.76 5.28 24.48
C GLU A 72 -12.08 6.03 24.23
N ALA A 73 -12.09 6.95 23.24
CA ALA A 73 -13.29 7.71 22.86
C ALA A 73 -14.39 6.81 22.26
N LEU A 74 -14.02 5.67 21.66
CA LEU A 74 -14.97 4.68 21.12
C LEU A 74 -15.57 3.75 22.22
N GLY A 75 -15.26 3.98 23.50
CA GLY A 75 -15.86 3.25 24.62
C GLY A 75 -15.08 2.02 25.07
N GLY A 76 -13.85 1.86 24.65
CA GLY A 76 -12.95 0.86 25.20
C GLY A 76 -12.58 1.23 26.66
N ALA A 77 -13.16 0.55 27.64
CA ALA A 77 -13.00 0.86 29.09
C ALA A 77 -11.54 0.75 29.59
N SER A 78 -10.66 0.08 28.83
CA SER A 78 -9.24 -0.08 29.16
C SER A 78 -8.29 0.39 28.05
N GLY A 79 -8.80 0.87 26.91
CA GLY A 79 -8.01 1.22 25.72
C GLY A 79 -7.20 0.02 25.17
N ILE A 80 -6.80 0.09 23.93
CA ILE A 80 -5.76 -0.82 23.44
C ILE A 80 -4.42 -0.32 24.02
N SER A 81 -3.62 -1.23 24.61
CA SER A 81 -2.31 -0.83 25.10
C SER A 81 -1.42 -0.33 23.96
N LYS A 82 -0.54 0.64 24.26
CA LYS A 82 0.45 1.15 23.28
C LYS A 82 1.24 0.02 22.60
N SER A 83 1.52 -1.05 23.34
CA SER A 83 2.21 -2.24 22.81
C SER A 83 1.35 -3.02 21.81
N GLU A 84 0.03 -3.05 22.00
CA GLU A 84 -0.90 -3.70 21.07
C GLU A 84 -1.04 -2.91 19.78
N VAL A 85 -1.22 -1.58 19.86
CA VAL A 85 -1.22 -0.67 18.69
C VAL A 85 0.08 -0.81 17.92
N SER A 86 1.22 -0.80 18.60
CA SER A 86 2.55 -1.00 17.99
C SER A 86 2.64 -2.33 17.27
N ARG A 87 2.09 -3.41 17.85
CA ARG A 87 2.09 -4.75 17.22
C ARG A 87 1.20 -4.81 15.99
N ILE A 88 0.05 -4.14 16.02
CA ILE A 88 -0.84 -4.02 14.85
C ILE A 88 -0.12 -3.28 13.71
N CYS A 89 0.52 -2.15 14.01
CA CYS A 89 1.28 -1.38 13.02
C CYS A 89 2.48 -2.16 12.46
N GLN A 90 3.19 -2.90 13.30
CA GLN A 90 4.28 -3.79 12.86
C GLN A 90 3.78 -4.87 11.90
N GLY A 91 2.61 -5.45 12.14
CA GLY A 91 1.99 -6.41 11.23
C GLY A 91 1.68 -5.81 9.86
N LEU A 92 1.32 -4.52 9.78
CA LEU A 92 1.17 -3.80 8.51
C LEU A 92 2.52 -3.63 7.80
N ASP A 93 3.55 -3.21 8.54
CA ASP A 93 4.89 -3.04 7.98
C ASP A 93 5.43 -4.35 7.39
N GLU A 94 5.15 -5.48 8.04
CA GLU A 94 5.50 -6.80 7.52
C GLU A 94 4.76 -7.13 6.21
N GLN A 95 3.46 -6.83 6.13
CA GLN A 95 2.68 -7.00 4.90
C GLN A 95 3.19 -6.11 3.77
N VAL A 96 3.51 -4.85 4.06
CA VAL A 96 4.08 -3.92 3.09
C VAL A 96 5.44 -4.42 2.59
N LYS A 97 6.31 -4.88 3.48
CA LYS A 97 7.61 -5.47 3.12
C LYS A 97 7.45 -6.72 2.24
N ALA A 98 6.53 -7.62 2.61
CA ALA A 98 6.22 -8.80 1.82
C ALA A 98 5.70 -8.42 0.43
N PHE A 99 4.79 -7.44 0.33
CA PHE A 99 4.29 -6.93 -0.93
C PHE A 99 5.39 -6.32 -1.80
N LEU A 100 6.26 -5.48 -1.22
CA LEU A 100 7.34 -4.82 -1.94
C LEU A 100 8.46 -5.79 -2.36
N GLY A 101 8.67 -6.87 -1.59
CA GLY A 101 9.68 -7.89 -1.89
C GLY A 101 9.19 -9.06 -2.73
N ARG A 102 7.89 -9.14 -3.08
CA ARG A 102 7.32 -10.28 -3.78
C ARG A 102 7.95 -10.49 -5.17
N PRO A 103 8.10 -11.73 -5.65
CA PRO A 103 8.53 -12.03 -7.01
C PRO A 103 7.58 -11.42 -8.07
N LEU A 104 8.11 -11.04 -9.21
CA LEU A 104 7.37 -10.48 -10.35
C LEU A 104 7.46 -11.37 -11.60
N ASP A 105 7.98 -12.58 -11.46
CA ASP A 105 8.20 -13.58 -12.51
C ASP A 105 6.95 -14.39 -12.89
N HIS A 106 5.86 -14.20 -12.12
CA HIS A 106 4.57 -14.88 -12.35
C HIS A 106 3.89 -14.44 -13.65
N ALA A 107 4.28 -13.30 -14.26
CA ALA A 107 3.73 -12.80 -15.51
C ALA A 107 4.75 -11.96 -16.29
N ARG A 108 4.50 -11.82 -17.59
CA ARG A 108 5.20 -10.83 -18.43
C ARG A 108 4.43 -9.52 -18.43
N PHE A 109 5.14 -8.39 -18.31
CA PHE A 109 4.56 -7.05 -18.28
C PHE A 109 5.02 -6.23 -19.49
N PRO A 110 4.35 -6.36 -20.65
CA PRO A 110 4.74 -5.63 -21.87
C PRO A 110 4.66 -4.11 -21.72
N TYR A 111 3.80 -3.61 -20.85
CA TYR A 111 3.66 -2.17 -20.61
C TYR A 111 3.94 -1.87 -19.14
N VAL A 112 4.80 -0.88 -18.90
CA VAL A 112 5.12 -0.41 -17.55
C VAL A 112 4.91 1.10 -17.49
N TYR A 113 4.07 1.54 -16.55
CA TYR A 113 3.87 2.95 -16.23
C TYR A 113 4.71 3.31 -15.02
N LEU A 114 5.42 4.42 -15.11
CA LEU A 114 6.21 4.98 -14.01
C LEU A 114 5.72 6.39 -13.72
N ASP A 115 5.45 6.66 -12.47
CA ASP A 115 4.99 7.96 -12.00
C ASP A 115 5.65 8.31 -10.68
N ALA A 116 5.75 9.59 -10.38
CA ALA A 116 6.23 10.11 -9.12
C ALA A 116 5.32 11.21 -8.60
N THR A 117 5.15 11.25 -7.30
CA THR A 117 4.47 12.33 -6.60
C THR A 117 5.29 12.78 -5.41
N TYR A 118 5.20 14.05 -5.06
CA TYR A 118 5.88 14.58 -3.89
C TYR A 118 4.92 14.67 -2.71
N LEU A 119 5.30 14.02 -1.62
CA LEU A 119 4.60 14.10 -0.35
C LEU A 119 5.43 14.93 0.64
N HIS A 120 4.74 15.81 1.37
CA HIS A 120 5.34 16.59 2.44
C HIS A 120 5.10 15.86 3.76
N GLY A 121 6.18 15.45 4.40
CA GLY A 121 6.15 14.75 5.68
C GLY A 121 7.09 15.39 6.68
N ARG A 122 6.78 15.24 7.98
CA ARG A 122 7.70 15.64 9.05
C ARG A 122 8.62 14.47 9.38
N LEU A 123 9.91 14.66 9.22
CA LEU A 123 10.92 13.64 9.40
C LEU A 123 12.00 14.08 10.40
N GLY A 124 12.60 13.07 11.04
CA GLY A 124 13.69 13.25 11.98
C GLY A 124 13.27 13.77 13.36
N ARG A 125 14.23 13.88 14.27
CA ARG A 125 14.01 14.34 15.66
C ARG A 125 13.50 15.79 15.73
N ASN A 126 13.88 16.62 14.77
CA ASN A 126 13.50 18.03 14.71
C ASN A 126 12.17 18.30 14.02
N MET A 127 11.43 17.25 13.58
CA MET A 127 10.10 17.35 12.95
C MET A 127 10.05 18.36 11.78
N GLN A 128 11.15 18.52 11.05
CA GLN A 128 11.20 19.40 9.88
C GLN A 128 10.33 18.84 8.75
N VAL A 129 9.63 19.73 8.06
CA VAL A 129 8.86 19.36 6.87
C VAL A 129 9.82 19.11 5.72
N CYS A 130 9.90 17.88 5.28
CA CYS A 130 10.70 17.47 4.13
C CYS A 130 9.77 17.03 2.99
N SER A 131 10.13 17.41 1.77
CA SER A 131 9.48 16.87 0.56
C SER A 131 10.16 15.56 0.20
N ARG A 132 9.36 14.52 -0.06
CA ARG A 132 9.83 13.19 -0.48
C ARG A 132 9.17 12.78 -1.78
N ALA A 133 9.96 12.29 -2.71
CA ALA A 133 9.47 11.70 -3.93
C ALA A 133 8.95 10.28 -3.62
N VAL A 134 7.70 10.02 -3.90
CA VAL A 134 7.09 8.68 -3.88
C VAL A 134 6.93 8.24 -5.32
N VAL A 135 7.66 7.20 -5.70
CA VAL A 135 7.64 6.65 -7.06
C VAL A 135 6.84 5.35 -7.08
N VAL A 136 6.07 5.16 -8.15
CA VAL A 136 5.20 3.99 -8.33
C VAL A 136 5.46 3.40 -9.71
N ALA A 137 5.55 2.08 -9.78
CA ALA A 137 5.55 1.32 -11.02
C ALA A 137 4.28 0.48 -11.13
N ILE A 138 3.56 0.62 -12.24
CA ILE A 138 2.36 -0.17 -12.58
C ILE A 138 2.63 -0.92 -13.86
N GLY A 139 2.52 -2.25 -13.81
CA GLY A 139 2.60 -3.11 -14.99
C GLY A 139 1.23 -3.45 -15.54
N ILE A 140 1.16 -3.63 -16.86
CA ILE A 140 0.01 -4.28 -17.51
C ILE A 140 0.54 -5.59 -18.08
N ASN A 141 -0.05 -6.71 -17.66
CA ASN A 141 0.35 -8.03 -18.13
C ASN A 141 -0.22 -8.34 -19.52
N ALA A 142 0.18 -9.46 -20.09
CA ALA A 142 -0.25 -9.89 -21.42
C ALA A 142 -1.78 -10.11 -21.55
N LEU A 143 -2.48 -10.28 -20.42
CA LEU A 143 -3.94 -10.43 -20.37
C LEU A 143 -4.67 -9.09 -20.16
N GLY A 144 -3.94 -7.97 -20.06
CA GLY A 144 -4.51 -6.64 -19.85
C GLY A 144 -4.76 -6.26 -18.38
N TYR A 145 -4.45 -7.11 -17.42
CA TYR A 145 -4.60 -6.78 -15.99
C TYR A 145 -3.50 -5.84 -15.52
N ARG A 146 -3.90 -4.88 -14.69
CA ARG A 146 -3.00 -3.92 -14.06
C ARG A 146 -2.54 -4.44 -12.70
N GLU A 147 -1.25 -4.25 -12.43
CA GLU A 147 -0.63 -4.63 -11.15
C GLU A 147 0.36 -3.57 -10.70
N VAL A 148 0.33 -3.21 -9.41
CA VAL A 148 1.36 -2.35 -8.81
C VAL A 148 2.63 -3.20 -8.63
N LEU A 149 3.65 -2.95 -9.41
CA LEU A 149 4.91 -3.72 -9.38
C LEU A 149 5.80 -3.32 -8.20
N GLY A 150 5.76 -2.05 -7.81
CA GLY A 150 6.55 -1.54 -6.71
C GLY A 150 6.27 -0.09 -6.40
N ILE A 151 6.67 0.29 -5.19
CA ILE A 151 6.65 1.66 -4.66
C ILE A 151 7.97 1.89 -3.96
N ALA A 152 8.55 3.08 -4.10
CA ALA A 152 9.71 3.50 -3.33
C ALA A 152 9.60 4.97 -2.93
N VAL A 153 10.28 5.32 -1.84
CA VAL A 153 10.33 6.69 -1.33
C VAL A 153 11.78 7.15 -1.30
N GLY A 154 12.05 8.30 -1.88
CA GLY A 154 13.37 8.90 -1.96
C GLY A 154 13.38 10.40 -1.69
N ASP A 155 14.57 10.97 -1.64
CA ASP A 155 14.74 12.43 -1.40
C ASP A 155 14.41 13.25 -2.65
N SER A 156 14.62 12.67 -3.84
CA SER A 156 14.43 13.34 -5.11
C SER A 156 14.26 12.31 -6.25
N GLU A 157 13.82 12.77 -7.40
CA GLU A 157 13.75 11.99 -8.65
C GLU A 157 15.08 11.93 -9.42
N ALA A 158 16.21 11.85 -8.70
CA ALA A 158 17.52 11.72 -9.34
C ALA A 158 17.64 10.40 -10.13
N GLU A 159 18.46 10.40 -11.19
CA GLU A 159 18.70 9.20 -12.01
C GLU A 159 19.12 8.00 -11.16
N GLY A 160 20.01 8.22 -10.16
CA GLY A 160 20.47 7.16 -9.28
C GLY A 160 19.36 6.47 -8.50
N PHE A 161 18.43 7.25 -7.96
CA PHE A 161 17.25 6.72 -7.26
C PHE A 161 16.34 5.90 -8.19
N TRP A 162 16.05 6.42 -9.39
CA TRP A 162 15.28 5.69 -10.40
C TRP A 162 15.97 4.40 -10.84
N ARG A 163 17.29 4.44 -11.03
CA ARG A 163 18.05 3.23 -11.39
C ARG A 163 17.96 2.15 -10.31
N GLN A 164 18.10 2.53 -9.04
CA GLN A 164 17.96 1.61 -7.92
C GLN A 164 16.56 1.00 -7.88
N PHE A 165 15.53 1.84 -8.02
CA PHE A 165 14.14 1.37 -8.03
C PHE A 165 13.86 0.42 -9.20
N LEU A 166 14.24 0.79 -10.41
CA LEU A 166 14.04 -0.07 -11.60
C LEU A 166 14.89 -1.35 -11.54
N GLY A 167 16.09 -1.28 -10.95
CA GLY A 167 16.93 -2.43 -10.66
C GLY A 167 16.24 -3.43 -9.77
N SER A 168 15.65 -2.97 -8.66
CA SER A 168 14.91 -3.83 -7.73
C SER A 168 13.72 -4.55 -8.38
N LEU A 169 13.03 -3.92 -9.33
CA LEU A 169 11.95 -4.58 -10.08
C LEU A 169 12.49 -5.71 -10.96
N LYS A 170 13.62 -5.51 -11.62
CA LYS A 170 14.28 -6.53 -12.43
C LYS A 170 14.82 -7.68 -11.61
N GLU A 171 15.45 -7.41 -10.47
CA GLU A 171 15.93 -8.42 -9.52
C GLU A 171 14.79 -9.30 -8.99
N ARG A 172 13.60 -8.73 -8.84
CA ARG A 172 12.38 -9.45 -8.47
C ARG A 172 11.72 -10.21 -9.64
N GLY A 173 12.32 -10.20 -10.83
CA GLY A 173 11.86 -10.98 -11.97
C GLY A 173 11.00 -10.22 -13.00
N LEU A 174 10.96 -8.88 -12.98
CA LEU A 174 10.24 -8.12 -14.00
C LEU A 174 10.83 -8.39 -15.40
N THR A 175 10.02 -8.98 -16.29
CA THR A 175 10.41 -9.35 -17.65
C THR A 175 9.37 -9.01 -18.70
N GLY A 176 9.77 -9.03 -19.96
CA GLY A 176 8.87 -8.89 -21.12
C GLY A 176 8.43 -7.46 -21.41
N THR A 177 9.02 -6.46 -20.76
CA THR A 177 8.69 -5.04 -20.98
C THR A 177 9.07 -4.61 -22.40
N ARG A 178 8.12 -4.06 -23.13
CA ARG A 178 8.26 -3.56 -24.51
C ARG A 178 8.10 -2.04 -24.59
N LEU A 179 7.24 -1.47 -23.74
CA LEU A 179 6.96 -0.04 -23.70
C LEU A 179 6.94 0.45 -22.26
N VAL A 180 7.71 1.49 -21.99
CA VAL A 180 7.68 2.22 -20.72
C VAL A 180 7.02 3.58 -20.94
N ILE A 181 6.01 3.90 -20.15
CA ILE A 181 5.27 5.16 -20.18
C ILE A 181 5.58 5.93 -18.91
N SER A 182 6.05 7.17 -19.05
CA SER A 182 6.36 8.03 -17.90
C SER A 182 6.24 9.51 -18.23
N ASP A 183 6.38 10.37 -17.22
CA ASP A 183 6.68 11.78 -17.49
C ASP A 183 8.07 11.95 -18.11
N ALA A 184 8.32 13.09 -18.72
CA ALA A 184 9.57 13.43 -19.41
C ALA A 184 10.63 13.99 -18.46
N HIS A 185 10.66 13.54 -17.19
CA HIS A 185 11.70 13.93 -16.24
C HIS A 185 13.06 13.36 -16.69
N LEU A 186 14.10 14.21 -16.73
CA LEU A 186 15.41 13.85 -17.27
C LEU A 186 16.05 12.64 -16.57
N GLY A 187 16.03 12.63 -15.23
CA GLY A 187 16.59 11.53 -14.43
C GLY A 187 15.87 10.21 -14.68
N LEU A 188 14.54 10.25 -14.80
CA LEU A 188 13.72 9.07 -15.09
C LEU A 188 13.98 8.53 -16.51
N THR A 189 13.98 9.39 -17.52
CA THR A 189 14.23 8.96 -18.91
C THR A 189 15.63 8.41 -19.11
N ALA A 190 16.65 8.97 -18.44
CA ALA A 190 18.00 8.44 -18.42
C ALA A 190 18.07 7.05 -17.77
N ALA A 191 17.41 6.87 -16.63
CA ALA A 191 17.33 5.57 -15.95
C ALA A 191 16.60 4.52 -16.79
N ILE A 192 15.48 4.87 -17.45
CA ILE A 192 14.74 3.97 -18.34
C ILE A 192 15.63 3.48 -19.48
N LYS A 193 16.32 4.38 -20.17
CA LYS A 193 17.23 4.03 -21.28
C LYS A 193 18.33 3.05 -20.86
N ARG A 194 18.84 3.19 -19.63
CA ARG A 194 19.88 2.30 -19.11
C ARG A 194 19.33 0.95 -18.64
N MET A 195 18.17 0.96 -17.99
CA MET A 195 17.64 -0.23 -17.34
C MET A 195 16.78 -1.09 -18.26
N PHE A 196 16.09 -0.50 -19.25
CA PHE A 196 15.21 -1.19 -20.19
C PHE A 196 15.74 -1.08 -21.64
N GLN A 197 16.94 -1.63 -21.87
CA GLN A 197 17.51 -1.67 -23.22
C GLN A 197 16.61 -2.47 -24.16
N GLY A 198 16.35 -1.93 -25.35
CA GLY A 198 15.45 -2.53 -26.33
C GLY A 198 13.96 -2.24 -26.11
N CYS A 199 13.57 -1.55 -25.05
CA CYS A 199 12.21 -1.08 -24.86
C CYS A 199 11.99 0.28 -25.51
N SER A 200 10.80 0.51 -26.04
CA SER A 200 10.34 1.83 -26.45
C SER A 200 9.97 2.66 -25.21
N TRP A 201 10.14 3.97 -25.30
CA TRP A 201 9.67 4.92 -24.30
C TRP A 201 8.64 5.86 -24.91
N GLN A 202 7.58 6.13 -24.14
CA GLN A 202 6.54 7.09 -24.51
C GLN A 202 6.28 8.04 -23.36
N ARG A 203 6.18 9.33 -23.67
CA ARG A 203 5.75 10.32 -22.70
C ARG A 203 4.30 10.08 -22.31
N CYS A 204 4.01 10.15 -21.01
CA CYS A 204 2.65 10.04 -20.50
C CYS A 204 1.75 11.14 -21.09
N ARG A 205 0.69 10.73 -21.75
CA ARG A 205 -0.29 11.60 -22.40
C ARG A 205 -0.91 12.62 -21.45
N VAL A 206 -1.18 12.21 -20.21
CA VAL A 206 -1.77 13.09 -19.18
C VAL A 206 -0.80 14.21 -18.78
N HIS A 207 0.48 13.85 -18.52
CA HIS A 207 1.52 14.83 -18.19
C HIS A 207 1.83 15.73 -19.39
N PHE A 208 1.85 15.17 -20.59
CA PHE A 208 2.03 15.96 -21.81
C PHE A 208 0.92 17.00 -21.97
N LEU A 209 -0.35 16.60 -21.85
CA LEU A 209 -1.50 17.50 -21.97
C LEU A 209 -1.49 18.57 -20.87
N ARG A 210 -1.21 18.19 -19.62
CA ARG A 210 -1.13 19.13 -18.50
C ARG A 210 -0.03 20.17 -18.73
N ASN A 211 1.13 19.72 -19.19
CA ASN A 211 2.25 20.60 -19.51
C ASN A 211 1.89 21.54 -20.68
N LEU A 212 1.27 21.02 -21.76
CA LEU A 212 0.81 21.85 -22.88
C LEU A 212 -0.15 22.94 -22.42
N LEU A 213 -1.16 22.58 -21.64
CA LEU A 213 -2.18 23.52 -21.16
C LEU A 213 -1.60 24.57 -20.20
N SER A 214 -0.49 24.31 -19.51
CA SER A 214 0.16 25.32 -18.68
C SER A 214 0.74 26.49 -19.47
N HIS A 215 0.98 26.32 -20.77
CA HIS A 215 1.42 27.37 -21.70
C HIS A 215 0.27 28.07 -22.41
N VAL A 216 -0.97 27.68 -22.18
CA VAL A 216 -2.16 28.24 -22.83
C VAL A 216 -2.92 29.11 -21.83
N PRO A 217 -3.29 30.36 -22.21
CA PRO A 217 -4.16 31.19 -21.37
C PRO A 217 -5.47 30.45 -21.01
N LYS A 218 -6.01 30.70 -19.82
CA LYS A 218 -7.19 29.98 -19.29
C LYS A 218 -8.37 29.96 -20.28
N ALA A 219 -8.63 31.06 -20.96
CA ALA A 219 -9.74 31.18 -21.93
C ALA A 219 -9.61 30.27 -23.16
N GLY A 220 -8.38 29.80 -23.50
CA GLY A 220 -8.11 28.89 -24.61
C GLY A 220 -7.92 27.43 -24.23
N GLN A 221 -7.84 27.10 -22.94
CA GLN A 221 -7.47 25.76 -22.48
C GLN A 221 -8.49 24.70 -22.90
N ASP A 222 -9.77 24.98 -22.85
CA ASP A 222 -10.83 24.02 -23.22
C ASP A 222 -10.78 23.68 -24.71
N MET A 223 -10.55 24.65 -25.56
CA MET A 223 -10.42 24.48 -27.01
C MET A 223 -9.18 23.61 -27.34
N VAL A 224 -8.03 23.92 -26.75
CA VAL A 224 -6.79 23.16 -26.95
C VAL A 224 -6.92 21.75 -26.39
N ALA A 225 -7.54 21.59 -25.23
CA ALA A 225 -7.79 20.28 -24.63
C ALA A 225 -8.69 19.41 -25.51
N ALA A 226 -9.75 19.98 -26.10
CA ALA A 226 -10.64 19.28 -27.04
C ALA A 226 -9.90 18.85 -28.31
N ALA A 227 -9.12 19.75 -28.90
CA ALA A 227 -8.32 19.44 -30.08
C ALA A 227 -7.30 18.31 -29.82
N MET A 228 -6.60 18.36 -28.68
CA MET A 228 -5.64 17.31 -28.30
C MET A 228 -6.32 15.98 -28.00
N LYS A 229 -7.51 15.98 -27.39
CA LYS A 229 -8.29 14.74 -27.19
C LYS A 229 -8.66 14.11 -28.51
N ALA A 230 -9.06 14.89 -29.52
CA ALA A 230 -9.38 14.38 -30.85
C ALA A 230 -8.18 13.65 -31.49
N VAL A 231 -6.97 14.22 -31.38
CA VAL A 231 -5.74 13.56 -31.90
C VAL A 231 -5.49 12.19 -31.26
N PHE A 232 -5.82 12.00 -29.97
CA PHE A 232 -5.60 10.72 -29.29
C PHE A 232 -6.74 9.71 -29.49
N VAL A 233 -7.85 10.09 -30.06
CA VAL A 233 -9.01 9.21 -30.37
C VAL A 233 -8.96 8.67 -31.79
N ILE A 234 -8.23 9.33 -32.70
CA ILE A 234 -8.04 8.86 -34.07
C ILE A 234 -7.19 7.58 -34.01
N GLN A 235 -7.83 6.47 -34.29
CA GLN A 235 -7.19 5.15 -34.48
C GLN A 235 -6.94 4.92 -35.97
#